data_631d21193444a0f52aade7d97eea3d2f
#
_entry.id   631d21193444a0f52aade7d97eea3d2f
#
_cell.length_a   1.000
_cell.length_b   1.000
_cell.length_c   1.000
_cell.angle_alpha   90.00
_cell.angle_beta   90.00
_cell.angle_gamma   90.00
#
_symmetry.space_group_name_H-M   'P 1'
#
loop_
_entity.id
_entity.type
_entity.pdbx_description
1 polymer ?
#
loop_
_entity_poly.entity_id
_entity_poly.type
_entity_poly.pdbx_seq_one_letter_code
_entity_poly.pdbx_strand_id
1 'polypeptide(L)' 'MTKLPSLTGKDILSILKKLGFEIKRQKGSHVFLQNPDVRATVFPIHSGETIGPGLMAKILRDVNMTKEEFYQLLK' A
#
# COMPACT_ATOMS: atom_id res chain seq x y z
N MET A 1 1.94 -7.24 19.88
CA MET A 1 1.11 -6.67 18.80
C MET A 1 1.99 -5.88 17.84
N THR A 2 1.88 -6.16 16.56
CA THR A 2 2.72 -5.51 15.56
C THR A 2 2.25 -4.08 15.29
N LYS A 3 3.17 -3.14 15.39
CA LYS A 3 2.89 -1.75 15.09
C LYS A 3 3.71 -1.33 13.87
N LEU A 4 3.03 -0.89 12.82
CA LEU A 4 3.72 -0.43 11.64
C LEU A 4 4.28 0.97 11.84
N PRO A 5 5.47 1.26 11.28
CA PRO A 5 6.01 2.61 11.32
C PRO A 5 5.17 3.52 10.42
N SER A 6 5.37 4.83 10.55
CA SER A 6 4.74 5.79 9.67
C SER A 6 5.30 5.63 8.25
N LEU A 7 4.41 5.40 7.29
CA LEU A 7 4.79 5.18 5.90
C LEU A 7 4.11 6.20 5.01
N THR A 8 4.81 6.67 3.99
CA THR A 8 4.22 7.54 2.98
C THR A 8 3.58 6.69 1.89
N GLY A 9 2.76 7.32 1.05
CA GLY A 9 2.19 6.62 -0.11
C GLY A 9 3.26 6.05 -1.02
N LYS A 10 4.38 6.77 -1.19
CA LYS A 10 5.49 6.29 -2.01
C LYS A 10 6.14 5.04 -1.42
N ASP A 11 6.26 4.98 -0.09
CA ASP A 11 6.82 3.81 0.57
C ASP A 11 5.94 2.59 0.29
N ILE A 12 4.64 2.75 0.43
CA ILE A 12 3.69 1.67 0.19
C ILE A 12 3.70 1.25 -1.27
N LEU A 13 3.74 2.21 -2.19
CA LEU A 13 3.82 1.92 -3.61
C LEU A 13 5.05 1.08 -3.93
N SER A 14 6.21 1.44 -3.37
CA SER A 14 7.45 0.71 -3.59
C SER A 14 7.34 -0.74 -3.11
N ILE A 15 6.75 -0.93 -1.93
CA ILE A 15 6.57 -2.27 -1.35
C ILE A 15 5.62 -3.11 -2.22
N LEU A 16 4.50 -2.53 -2.63
CA LEU A 16 3.52 -3.26 -3.43
C LEU A 16 4.07 -3.63 -4.80
N LYS A 17 4.90 -2.77 -5.39
CA LYS A 17 5.55 -3.11 -6.66
C LYS A 17 6.45 -4.32 -6.53
N LYS A 18 7.15 -4.46 -5.41
CA LYS A 18 7.98 -5.64 -5.16
C LYS A 18 7.15 -6.92 -5.06
N LEU A 19 5.88 -6.78 -4.68
CA LEU A 19 4.95 -7.90 -4.58
C LEU A 19 4.26 -8.23 -5.89
N GLY A 20 4.57 -7.49 -6.96
CA GLY A 20 3.97 -7.74 -8.26
C GLY A 20 2.79 -6.86 -8.60
N PHE A 21 2.49 -5.88 -7.77
CA PHE A 21 1.44 -4.92 -8.10
C PHE A 21 1.94 -3.93 -9.14
N GLU A 22 1.07 -3.56 -10.08
CA GLU A 22 1.38 -2.58 -11.10
C GLU A 22 0.38 -1.45 -11.06
N ILE A 23 0.84 -0.23 -11.38
CA ILE A 23 -0.06 0.90 -11.51
C ILE A 23 -0.84 0.72 -12.81
N LYS A 24 -2.15 0.55 -12.69
CA LYS A 24 -3.03 0.42 -13.86
C LYS A 24 -3.65 1.74 -14.25
N ARG A 25 -3.75 2.67 -13.30
CA ARG A 25 -4.42 3.93 -13.51
C ARG A 25 -3.98 4.92 -12.45
N GLN A 26 -3.90 6.17 -12.82
CA GLN A 26 -3.64 7.25 -11.88
C GLN A 26 -4.54 8.43 -12.22
N LYS A 27 -5.23 8.95 -11.21
CA LYS A 27 -6.08 10.11 -11.37
C LYS A 27 -5.76 11.09 -10.25
N GLY A 28 -5.16 12.23 -10.60
CA GLY A 28 -4.66 13.17 -9.60
C GLY A 28 -3.63 12.50 -8.72
N SER A 29 -3.82 12.56 -7.41
CA SER A 29 -2.92 11.92 -6.44
C SER A 29 -3.26 10.45 -6.20
N HIS A 30 -4.41 9.97 -6.68
CA HIS A 30 -4.85 8.59 -6.44
C HIS A 30 -4.24 7.64 -7.45
N VAL A 31 -3.59 6.58 -6.96
CA VAL A 31 -3.05 5.53 -7.82
C VAL A 31 -3.88 4.27 -7.63
N PHE A 32 -4.19 3.61 -8.72
CA PHE A 32 -4.89 2.33 -8.72
C PHE A 32 -3.89 1.26 -9.12
N LEU A 33 -3.67 0.30 -8.21
CA LEU A 33 -2.73 -0.80 -8.44
C LEU A 33 -3.47 -2.11 -8.50
N GLN A 34 -2.96 -3.01 -9.32
CA GLN A 34 -3.53 -4.35 -9.44
C GLN A 34 -2.42 -5.37 -9.57
N ASN A 35 -2.63 -6.52 -8.93
CA ASN A 35 -1.74 -7.67 -9.02
C ASN A 35 -2.34 -8.65 -10.05
N PRO A 36 -1.51 -9.39 -10.81
CA PRO A 36 -2.04 -10.42 -11.72
C PRO A 36 -2.94 -11.45 -11.05
N ASP A 37 -2.85 -11.62 -9.72
CA ASP A 37 -3.72 -12.53 -8.97
C ASP A 37 -5.07 -11.89 -8.61
N VAL A 38 -5.44 -10.78 -9.24
CA VAL A 38 -6.66 -9.98 -9.13
C VAL A 38 -6.80 -9.14 -7.85
N ARG A 39 -5.85 -9.17 -6.94
CA ARG A 39 -5.88 -8.23 -5.81
C ARG A 39 -5.66 -6.81 -6.33
N ALA A 40 -6.38 -5.85 -5.77
CA ALA A 40 -6.29 -4.47 -6.21
C ALA A 40 -6.48 -3.52 -5.03
N THR A 41 -5.86 -2.35 -5.12
CA THR A 41 -6.03 -1.32 -4.10
C THR A 41 -5.90 0.06 -4.75
N VAL A 42 -6.42 1.05 -4.09
CA VAL A 42 -6.29 2.45 -4.51
C VAL A 42 -5.99 3.29 -3.27
N PHE A 43 -5.04 4.20 -3.40
CA PHE A 43 -4.73 5.12 -2.32
C PHE A 43 -4.10 6.40 -2.87
N PRO A 44 -4.20 7.51 -2.13
CA PRO A 44 -3.57 8.76 -2.57
C PRO A 44 -2.09 8.77 -2.26
N ILE A 45 -1.31 9.40 -3.14
CA ILE A 45 0.11 9.65 -2.90
C ILE A 45 0.29 11.16 -2.84
N HIS A 46 0.61 11.67 -1.66
CA HIS A 46 0.92 13.07 -1.43
C HIS A 46 2.35 13.16 -0.91
N SER A 47 3.16 13.99 -1.55
CA SER A 47 4.57 14.11 -1.17
C SER A 47 4.72 14.46 0.31
N GLY A 48 5.48 13.63 1.03
CA GLY A 48 5.77 13.87 2.44
C GLY A 48 4.66 13.53 3.41
N GLU A 49 3.47 13.18 2.93
CA GLU A 49 2.38 12.81 3.83
C GLU A 49 2.38 11.32 4.12
N THR A 50 2.19 10.98 5.41
CA THR A 50 2.10 9.59 5.83
C THR A 50 0.67 9.08 5.67
N ILE A 51 0.57 7.78 5.48
CA ILE A 51 -0.73 7.10 5.39
C ILE A 51 -1.23 6.86 6.83
N GLY A 52 -2.43 7.33 7.11
CA GLY A 52 -3.02 7.15 8.43
C GLY A 52 -3.45 5.72 8.69
N PRO A 53 -3.73 5.37 9.97
CA PRO A 53 -4.06 3.99 10.34
C PRO A 53 -5.31 3.46 9.68
N GLY A 54 -6.32 4.29 9.47
CA GLY A 54 -7.56 3.85 8.80
C GLY A 54 -7.32 3.46 7.36
N LEU A 55 -6.60 4.30 6.62
CA LEU A 55 -6.28 4.01 5.22
C LEU A 55 -5.32 2.84 5.12
N MET A 56 -4.37 2.73 6.05
CA MET A 56 -3.45 1.61 6.08
C MET A 56 -4.22 0.29 6.26
N ALA A 57 -5.19 0.25 7.16
CA ALA A 57 -6.01 -0.92 7.38
C ALA A 57 -6.79 -1.30 6.11
N LYS A 58 -7.31 -0.31 5.40
CA LYS A 58 -8.02 -0.53 4.14
C LYS A 58 -7.09 -1.14 3.10
N ILE A 59 -5.87 -0.60 2.95
CA ILE A 59 -4.90 -1.10 2.00
C ILE A 59 -4.54 -2.56 2.31
N LEU A 60 -4.29 -2.86 3.58
CA LEU A 60 -3.96 -4.23 3.99
C LEU A 60 -5.08 -5.21 3.65
N ARG A 61 -6.34 -4.81 3.86
CA ARG A 61 -7.47 -5.65 3.47
C ARG A 61 -7.52 -5.87 1.96
N ASP A 62 -7.32 -4.79 1.20
CA ASP A 62 -7.37 -4.86 -0.26
C ASP A 62 -6.32 -5.81 -0.81
N VAL A 63 -5.12 -5.82 -0.22
CA VAL A 63 -4.04 -6.67 -0.69
C VAL A 63 -3.98 -8.00 0.05
N ASN A 64 -4.95 -8.23 0.94
CA ASN A 64 -5.09 -9.48 1.69
C ASN A 64 -3.84 -9.84 2.49
N MET A 65 -3.33 -8.89 3.25
CA MET A 65 -2.15 -9.08 4.08
C MET A 65 -2.43 -8.67 5.52
N THR A 66 -1.75 -9.33 6.44
CA THR A 66 -1.77 -8.92 7.84
C THR A 66 -0.70 -7.85 8.08
N LYS A 67 -0.81 -7.14 9.20
CA LYS A 67 0.22 -6.18 9.61
C LYS A 67 1.57 -6.86 9.75
N GLU A 68 1.57 -8.08 10.31
CA GLU A 68 2.79 -8.85 10.52
C GLU A 68 3.48 -9.18 9.19
N GLU A 69 2.69 -9.63 8.21
CA GLU A 69 3.22 -9.94 6.88
C GLU A 69 3.81 -8.68 6.23
N PHE A 70 3.09 -7.58 6.31
CA PHE A 70 3.55 -6.34 5.72
C PHE A 70 4.81 -5.82 6.42
N TYR A 71 4.85 -5.93 7.73
CA TYR A 71 6.02 -5.51 8.52
C TYR A 71 7.29 -6.24 8.11
N GLN A 72 7.18 -7.53 7.80
CA GLN A 72 8.33 -8.31 7.35
C GLN A 72 8.94 -7.77 6.06
N LEU A 73 8.13 -7.14 5.22
CA LEU A 73 8.60 -6.57 3.97
C LEU A 73 9.39 -5.28 4.17
N LEU A 74 9.31 -4.68 5.35
CA LEU A 74 10.01 -3.45 5.67
C LEU A 74 11.45 -3.70 6.13
N LYS A 75 11.79 -4.94 6.43
CA LYS A 75 13.12 -5.30 6.94
C LYS A 75 14.13 -5.50 5.84
#